data_fe7960c08800214000bea01c7021f7c4
#
_entry.id   fe7960c08800214000bea01c7021f7c4
#
_cell.length_a   1.000
_cell.length_b   1.000
_cell.length_c   1.000
_cell.angle_alpha   90.00
_cell.angle_beta   90.00
_cell.angle_gamma   90.00
#
_symmetry.space_group_name_H-M   'P 1'
#
loop_
_entity.id
_entity.type
_entity.pdbx_description
1 polymer ?
#
loop_
_entity_poly.entity_id
_entity_poly.type
_entity_poly.pdbx_seq_one_letter_code
_entity_poly.pdbx_strand_id
1 'polypeptide(L)'
;MSFIATEPASTPAPPPEASAVTNDGFFPNINLQRVRGAARLDGTVTDERLRNAVISAVVGINTELAEWKARQQLAGVISLDQMEPKIGGESVQLHRYLAAVHGTVKADLNEKHRNFDATKSGAEEADKLLEMVEDERRAVRWALRDLLGIPRTTVELI
;
A
#
# COMPACT_ATOMS: atom_id res chain seq x y z
N MET A 1 -18.39 -48.57 -14.68
CA MET A 1 -18.01 -47.84 -13.43
C MET A 1 -17.81 -46.39 -13.80
N SER A 2 -18.74 -45.53 -13.41
CA SER A 2 -18.62 -44.08 -13.71
C SER A 2 -17.89 -43.38 -12.54
N PHE A 3 -16.78 -42.74 -12.85
CA PHE A 3 -16.10 -41.87 -11.90
C PHE A 3 -16.81 -40.50 -11.91
N ILE A 4 -17.49 -40.15 -10.84
CA ILE A 4 -18.00 -38.79 -10.60
C ILE A 4 -16.83 -38.00 -10.05
N ALA A 5 -16.29 -37.08 -10.85
CA ALA A 5 -15.32 -36.09 -10.38
C ALA A 5 -16.07 -35.11 -9.47
N THR A 6 -15.83 -35.19 -8.16
CA THR A 6 -16.32 -34.19 -7.22
C THR A 6 -15.51 -32.90 -7.45
N GLU A 7 -16.18 -31.86 -7.94
CA GLU A 7 -15.56 -30.50 -7.98
C GLU A 7 -15.11 -30.11 -6.57
N PRO A 8 -13.87 -29.58 -6.43
CA PRO A 8 -13.45 -29.05 -5.16
C PRO A 8 -14.41 -27.90 -4.77
N ALA A 9 -14.95 -27.98 -3.55
CA ALA A 9 -15.82 -26.99 -2.99
C ALA A 9 -15.13 -25.61 -3.09
N SER A 10 -15.74 -24.68 -3.85
CA SER A 10 -15.26 -23.31 -3.91
C SER A 10 -15.32 -22.71 -2.50
N THR A 11 -14.17 -22.34 -1.96
CA THR A 11 -14.11 -21.60 -0.68
C THR A 11 -14.99 -20.37 -0.80
N PRO A 12 -15.96 -20.13 0.10
CA PRO A 12 -16.81 -18.95 0.02
C PRO A 12 -15.96 -17.70 0.04
N ALA A 13 -16.23 -16.74 -0.85
CA ALA A 13 -15.57 -15.45 -0.83
C ALA A 13 -15.73 -14.80 0.57
N PRO A 14 -14.68 -14.26 1.17
CA PRO A 14 -14.78 -13.59 2.46
C PRO A 14 -15.79 -12.44 2.38
N PRO A 15 -16.52 -12.17 3.47
CA PRO A 15 -17.48 -11.05 3.49
C PRO A 15 -16.79 -9.73 3.12
N PRO A 16 -17.49 -8.78 2.47
CA PRO A 16 -16.91 -7.52 1.98
C PRO A 16 -16.12 -6.74 3.04
N GLU A 17 -16.56 -6.80 4.30
CA GLU A 17 -15.88 -6.15 5.44
C GLU A 17 -14.54 -6.81 5.80
N ALA A 18 -14.37 -8.11 5.56
CA ALA A 18 -13.10 -8.81 5.78
C ALA A 18 -12.06 -8.48 4.70
N SER A 19 -12.48 -8.00 3.53
CA SER A 19 -11.63 -7.68 2.39
C SER A 19 -11.10 -6.25 2.37
N ALA A 20 -11.46 -5.41 3.34
CA ALA A 20 -11.04 -4.02 3.41
C ALA A 20 -10.62 -3.59 4.83
N VAL A 21 -9.72 -2.61 4.90
CA VAL A 21 -9.40 -1.84 6.11
C VAL A 21 -10.15 -0.52 6.02
N THR A 22 -11.05 -0.28 6.98
CA THR A 22 -11.78 0.98 7.07
C THR A 22 -10.84 2.10 7.52
N ASN A 23 -10.97 3.27 6.91
CA ASN A 23 -10.21 4.47 7.23
C ASN A 23 -11.10 5.52 7.91
N ASP A 24 -10.61 6.74 8.05
CA ASP A 24 -11.19 7.84 8.86
C ASP A 24 -12.29 8.67 8.14
N GLY A 25 -12.70 8.29 6.94
CA GLY A 25 -13.72 8.95 6.14
C GLY A 25 -13.21 10.08 5.24
N PHE A 26 -12.08 10.71 5.54
CA PHE A 26 -11.39 11.63 4.64
C PHE A 26 -10.51 10.87 3.64
N PHE A 27 -9.70 9.94 4.14
CA PHE A 27 -8.92 9.02 3.33
C PHE A 27 -9.75 7.77 2.96
N PRO A 28 -9.47 7.13 1.82
CA PRO A 28 -10.25 5.98 1.34
C PRO A 28 -10.03 4.75 2.20
N ASN A 29 -11.03 3.87 2.24
CA ASN A 29 -10.87 2.51 2.72
C ASN A 29 -9.90 1.73 1.82
N ILE A 30 -9.10 0.87 2.40
CA ILE A 30 -8.05 0.13 1.69
C ILE A 30 -8.52 -1.30 1.41
N ASN A 31 -8.71 -1.62 0.15
CA ASN A 31 -9.07 -2.98 -0.29
C ASN A 31 -7.82 -3.88 -0.28
N LEU A 32 -7.85 -4.95 0.53
CA LEU A 32 -6.72 -5.86 0.71
C LEU A 32 -6.36 -6.62 -0.58
N GLN A 33 -7.33 -6.95 -1.43
CA GLN A 33 -7.06 -7.63 -2.69
C GLN A 33 -6.34 -6.71 -3.69
N ARG A 34 -6.70 -5.42 -3.73
CA ARG A 34 -5.98 -4.42 -4.52
C ARG A 34 -4.53 -4.26 -4.03
N VAL A 35 -4.31 -4.22 -2.71
CA VAL A 35 -2.96 -4.18 -2.13
C VAL A 35 -2.17 -5.43 -2.51
N ARG A 36 -2.76 -6.62 -2.38
CA ARG A 36 -2.14 -7.89 -2.74
C ARG A 36 -1.69 -7.91 -4.20
N GLY A 37 -2.57 -7.48 -5.11
CA GLY A 37 -2.25 -7.36 -6.53
C GLY A 37 -1.18 -6.32 -6.83
N ALA A 38 -1.28 -5.11 -6.27
CA ALA A 38 -0.31 -4.03 -6.49
C ALA A 38 1.09 -4.36 -5.95
N ALA A 39 1.17 -4.99 -4.78
CA ALA A 39 2.42 -5.42 -4.17
C ALA A 39 2.96 -6.74 -4.75
N ARG A 40 2.22 -7.40 -5.64
CA ARG A 40 2.55 -8.73 -6.22
C ARG A 40 2.85 -9.77 -5.14
N LEU A 41 2.03 -9.78 -4.08
CA LEU A 41 2.20 -10.71 -2.98
C LEU A 41 1.70 -12.10 -3.38
N ASP A 42 2.53 -13.09 -3.13
CA ASP A 42 2.16 -14.49 -3.30
C ASP A 42 1.29 -15.02 -2.13
N GLY A 43 0.95 -16.31 -2.18
CA GLY A 43 0.12 -16.95 -1.16
C GLY A 43 0.81 -17.14 0.20
N THR A 44 2.10 -16.82 0.35
CA THR A 44 2.84 -16.96 1.62
C THR A 44 2.48 -15.89 2.64
N VAL A 45 1.97 -14.74 2.16
CA VAL A 45 1.47 -13.66 3.02
C VAL A 45 0.01 -13.93 3.35
N THR A 46 -0.28 -14.29 4.59
CA THR A 46 -1.65 -14.51 5.08
C THR A 46 -2.46 -13.21 5.09
N ASP A 47 -3.79 -13.30 4.98
CA ASP A 47 -4.66 -12.13 5.00
C ASP A 47 -4.56 -11.34 6.32
N GLU A 48 -4.32 -12.01 7.43
CA GLU A 48 -4.10 -11.36 8.72
C GLU A 48 -2.81 -10.54 8.73
N ARG A 49 -1.71 -11.10 8.23
CA ARG A 49 -0.42 -10.38 8.11
C ARG A 49 -0.54 -9.18 7.18
N LEU A 50 -1.21 -9.36 6.03
CA LEU A 50 -1.48 -8.28 5.11
C LEU A 50 -2.32 -7.18 5.74
N ARG A 51 -3.41 -7.55 6.44
CA ARG A 51 -4.28 -6.59 7.14
C ARG A 51 -3.50 -5.78 8.17
N ASN A 52 -2.68 -6.42 8.99
CA ASN A 52 -1.87 -5.75 10.00
C ASN A 52 -0.83 -4.81 9.37
N ALA A 53 -0.19 -5.20 8.26
CA ALA A 53 0.72 -4.35 7.51
C ALA A 53 0.01 -3.11 6.93
N VAL A 54 -1.20 -3.30 6.37
CA VAL A 54 -2.02 -2.20 5.85
C VAL A 54 -2.43 -1.24 6.97
N ILE A 55 -2.87 -1.73 8.13
CA ILE A 55 -3.23 -0.89 9.28
C ILE A 55 -2.01 -0.05 9.71
N SER A 56 -0.83 -0.67 9.85
CA SER A 56 0.39 0.05 10.23
C SER A 56 0.76 1.13 9.22
N ALA A 57 0.68 0.83 7.92
CA ALA A 57 0.95 1.80 6.86
C ALA A 57 -0.04 2.98 6.89
N VAL A 58 -1.34 2.69 7.03
CA VAL A 58 -2.40 3.72 7.12
C VAL A 58 -2.19 4.62 8.32
N VAL A 59 -1.90 4.07 9.49
CA VAL A 59 -1.63 4.86 10.71
C VAL A 59 -0.44 5.79 10.50
N GLY A 60 0.68 5.30 9.97
CA GLY A 60 1.87 6.11 9.73
C GLY A 60 1.61 7.24 8.73
N ILE A 61 1.01 6.91 7.58
CA ILE A 61 0.73 7.89 6.52
C ILE A 61 -0.31 8.93 6.97
N ASN A 62 -1.39 8.51 7.64
CA ASN A 62 -2.39 9.45 8.14
C ASN A 62 -1.80 10.41 9.19
N THR A 63 -0.87 9.93 10.01
CA THR A 63 -0.14 10.77 10.98
C THR A 63 0.72 11.81 10.25
N GLU A 64 1.46 11.41 9.22
CA GLU A 64 2.27 12.33 8.42
C GLU A 64 1.42 13.38 7.68
N LEU A 65 0.23 13.00 7.23
CA LEU A 65 -0.69 13.86 6.49
C LEU A 65 -1.67 14.64 7.37
N ALA A 66 -1.62 14.50 8.70
CA ALA A 66 -2.63 15.05 9.62
C ALA A 66 -2.82 16.58 9.49
N GLU A 67 -1.71 17.34 9.45
CA GLU A 67 -1.78 18.80 9.29
C GLU A 67 -2.27 19.21 7.90
N TRP A 68 -1.84 18.49 6.86
CA TRP A 68 -2.30 18.74 5.51
C TRP A 68 -3.81 18.46 5.40
N LYS A 69 -4.28 17.32 5.93
CA LYS A 69 -5.71 16.98 6.01
C LYS A 69 -6.51 18.08 6.70
N ALA A 70 -6.05 18.55 7.85
CA ALA A 70 -6.73 19.62 8.60
C ALA A 70 -6.88 20.89 7.75
N ARG A 71 -5.84 21.29 7.00
CA ARG A 71 -5.91 22.44 6.07
C ARG A 71 -6.92 22.22 4.95
N GLN A 72 -6.99 21.02 4.38
CA GLN A 72 -7.96 20.69 3.32
C GLN A 72 -9.40 20.74 3.85
N GLN A 73 -9.63 20.21 5.03
CA GLN A 73 -10.96 20.25 5.68
C GLN A 73 -11.40 21.68 6.01
N LEU A 74 -10.49 22.54 6.46
CA LEU A 74 -10.77 23.97 6.65
C LEU A 74 -11.10 24.68 5.32
N ALA A 75 -10.55 24.22 4.21
CA ALA A 75 -10.88 24.68 2.86
C ALA A 75 -12.18 24.08 2.30
N GLY A 76 -12.90 23.26 3.05
CA GLY A 76 -14.18 22.66 2.67
C GLY A 76 -14.08 21.33 1.94
N VAL A 77 -12.89 20.72 1.87
CA VAL A 77 -12.73 19.39 1.27
C VAL A 77 -13.23 18.33 2.24
N ILE A 78 -14.21 17.54 1.81
CA ILE A 78 -14.84 16.49 2.64
C ILE A 78 -14.04 15.20 2.58
N SER A 79 -13.54 14.82 1.39
CA SER A 79 -12.82 13.56 1.18
C SER A 79 -11.83 13.69 0.03
N LEU A 80 -10.83 12.82 0.05
CA LEU A 80 -9.71 12.83 -0.90
C LEU A 80 -10.14 12.53 -2.35
N ASP A 81 -11.17 11.71 -2.53
CA ASP A 81 -11.72 11.32 -3.84
C ASP A 81 -12.45 12.46 -4.56
N GLN A 82 -12.85 13.51 -3.83
CA GLN A 82 -13.49 14.69 -4.40
C GLN A 82 -12.51 15.72 -4.92
N MET A 83 -11.22 15.59 -4.62
CA MET A 83 -10.21 16.57 -5.01
C MET A 83 -9.89 16.53 -6.50
N GLU A 84 -9.71 17.70 -7.08
CA GLU A 84 -9.19 17.87 -8.45
C GLU A 84 -7.63 17.97 -8.44
N PRO A 85 -6.95 17.68 -9.56
CA PRO A 85 -7.51 17.15 -10.81
C PRO A 85 -7.86 15.66 -10.74
N LYS A 86 -8.68 15.19 -11.69
CA LYS A 86 -9.04 13.77 -11.85
C LYS A 86 -8.43 13.19 -13.12
N ILE A 87 -7.97 11.94 -13.04
CA ILE A 87 -7.48 11.14 -14.17
C ILE A 87 -8.19 9.80 -14.12
N GLY A 88 -8.77 9.36 -15.24
CA GLY A 88 -9.56 8.14 -15.30
C GLY A 88 -10.80 8.16 -14.40
N GLY A 89 -11.32 9.35 -14.07
CA GLY A 89 -12.47 9.51 -13.18
C GLY A 89 -12.14 9.54 -11.69
N GLU A 90 -10.89 9.28 -11.30
CA GLU A 90 -10.44 9.27 -9.90
C GLU A 90 -9.50 10.45 -9.61
N SER A 91 -9.56 10.98 -8.39
CA SER A 91 -8.68 12.05 -7.93
C SER A 91 -7.21 11.65 -7.99
N VAL A 92 -6.35 12.53 -8.51
CA VAL A 92 -4.90 12.33 -8.51
C VAL A 92 -4.35 12.20 -7.08
N GLN A 93 -4.94 12.91 -6.13
CA GLN A 93 -4.54 12.80 -4.72
C GLN A 93 -4.90 11.44 -4.13
N LEU A 94 -6.03 10.85 -4.56
CA LEU A 94 -6.40 9.48 -4.21
C LEU A 94 -5.35 8.47 -4.71
N HIS A 95 -4.91 8.58 -5.97
CA HIS A 95 -3.86 7.73 -6.52
C HIS A 95 -2.55 7.85 -5.76
N ARG A 96 -2.13 9.06 -5.40
CA ARG A 96 -0.92 9.32 -4.62
C ARG A 96 -0.97 8.70 -3.24
N TYR A 97 -2.10 8.84 -2.55
CA TYR A 97 -2.34 8.22 -1.25
C TYR A 97 -2.26 6.69 -1.33
N LEU A 98 -2.99 6.09 -2.28
CA LEU A 98 -2.97 4.63 -2.48
C LEU A 98 -1.58 4.13 -2.85
N ALA A 99 -0.84 4.85 -3.70
CA ALA A 99 0.55 4.52 -4.04
C ALA A 99 1.45 4.52 -2.80
N ALA A 100 1.30 5.51 -1.90
CA ALA A 100 2.05 5.57 -0.66
C ALA A 100 1.71 4.39 0.26
N VAL A 101 0.42 4.06 0.45
CA VAL A 101 -0.01 2.92 1.28
C VAL A 101 0.50 1.59 0.71
N HIS A 102 0.31 1.36 -0.59
CA HIS A 102 0.73 0.10 -1.24
C HIS A 102 2.25 -0.07 -1.21
N GLY A 103 3.01 0.99 -1.48
CA GLY A 103 4.47 0.97 -1.44
C GLY A 103 5.01 0.73 -0.03
N THR A 104 4.42 1.34 1.00
CA THR A 104 4.79 1.10 2.40
C THR A 104 4.55 -0.34 2.79
N VAL A 105 3.36 -0.89 2.49
CA VAL A 105 3.03 -2.30 2.78
C VAL A 105 4.01 -3.24 2.09
N LYS A 106 4.32 -2.99 0.81
CA LYS A 106 5.27 -3.81 0.03
C LYS A 106 6.67 -3.77 0.63
N ALA A 107 7.17 -2.57 0.97
CA ALA A 107 8.47 -2.40 1.58
C ALA A 107 8.57 -3.15 2.93
N ASP A 108 7.56 -2.99 3.81
CA ASP A 108 7.54 -3.61 5.13
C ASP A 108 7.46 -5.15 5.07
N LEU A 109 6.65 -5.69 4.15
CA LEU A 109 6.54 -7.14 3.99
C LEU A 109 7.83 -7.75 3.42
N ASN A 110 8.46 -7.10 2.44
CA ASN A 110 9.73 -7.54 1.86
C ASN A 110 10.87 -7.47 2.88
N GLU A 111 10.93 -6.43 3.71
CA GLU A 111 11.94 -6.30 4.77
C GLU A 111 11.79 -7.40 5.82
N LYS A 112 10.57 -7.71 6.24
CA LYS A 112 10.30 -8.81 7.17
C LYS A 112 10.63 -10.17 6.57
N HIS A 113 10.37 -10.38 5.28
CA HIS A 113 10.72 -11.62 4.59
C HIS A 113 12.24 -11.83 4.54
N ARG A 114 12.99 -10.79 4.24
CA ARG A 114 14.47 -10.82 4.24
C ARG A 114 15.06 -11.30 5.55
N ASN A 115 14.48 -10.88 6.69
CA ASN A 115 14.99 -11.23 8.02
C ASN A 115 14.83 -12.72 8.37
N PHE A 116 13.96 -13.45 7.65
CA PHE A 116 13.76 -14.89 7.84
C PHE A 116 14.69 -15.76 6.97
N ASP A 117 15.13 -15.26 5.80
CA ASP A 117 15.91 -16.02 4.81
C ASP A 117 17.43 -15.79 4.88
N ALA A 118 17.96 -15.30 5.98
CA ALA A 118 19.40 -15.01 6.16
C ALA A 118 20.25 -16.30 6.25
N THR A 119 20.14 -17.19 5.26
CA THR A 119 21.04 -18.33 5.06
C THR A 119 22.11 -18.02 4.01
N LYS A 120 23.23 -18.72 4.06
CA LYS A 120 24.50 -18.45 3.35
C LYS A 120 24.40 -18.38 1.80
N SER A 121 23.34 -18.87 1.17
CA SER A 121 23.08 -18.76 -0.29
C SER A 121 22.26 -17.50 -0.63
N GLY A 122 21.82 -16.74 0.35
CA GLY A 122 20.93 -15.60 0.21
C GLY A 122 21.61 -14.22 0.17
N ALA A 123 22.94 -14.11 0.24
CA ALA A 123 23.59 -12.79 0.33
C ALA A 123 23.31 -11.91 -0.89
N GLU A 124 23.43 -12.44 -2.12
CA GLU A 124 23.11 -11.66 -3.34
C GLU A 124 21.61 -11.40 -3.50
N GLU A 125 20.77 -12.32 -3.04
CA GLU A 125 19.33 -12.19 -3.07
C GLU A 125 18.84 -11.20 -2.00
N ALA A 126 19.48 -11.20 -0.83
CA ALA A 126 19.24 -10.24 0.25
C ALA A 126 19.64 -8.81 -0.16
N ASP A 127 20.72 -8.62 -0.91
CA ASP A 127 21.16 -7.31 -1.40
C ASP A 127 20.19 -6.76 -2.45
N LYS A 128 19.70 -7.59 -3.38
CA LYS A 128 18.67 -7.21 -4.36
C LYS A 128 17.35 -6.83 -3.68
N LEU A 129 16.95 -7.59 -2.67
CA LEU A 129 15.77 -7.27 -1.86
C LEU A 129 15.91 -5.93 -1.12
N LEU A 130 17.09 -5.63 -0.60
CA LEU A 130 17.37 -4.35 0.06
C LEU A 130 17.21 -3.18 -0.92
N GLU A 131 17.80 -3.28 -2.10
CA GLU A 131 17.67 -2.27 -3.15
C GLU A 131 16.21 -2.04 -3.54
N MET A 132 15.43 -3.13 -3.70
CA MET A 132 13.99 -3.04 -3.98
C MET A 132 13.22 -2.35 -2.85
N VAL A 133 13.52 -2.63 -1.59
CA VAL A 133 12.88 -1.98 -0.43
C VAL A 133 13.20 -0.49 -0.40
N GLU A 134 14.45 -0.10 -0.67
CA GLU A 134 14.86 1.31 -0.72
C GLU A 134 14.19 2.07 -1.87
N ASP A 135 14.04 1.43 -3.03
CA ASP A 135 13.33 1.99 -4.18
C ASP A 135 11.85 2.22 -3.88
N GLU A 136 11.19 1.25 -3.25
CA GLU A 136 9.79 1.40 -2.82
C GLU A 136 9.65 2.52 -1.78
N ARG A 137 10.53 2.60 -0.79
CA ARG A 137 10.52 3.68 0.20
C ARG A 137 10.76 5.05 -0.43
N ARG A 138 11.61 5.13 -1.45
CA ARG A 138 11.83 6.35 -2.21
C ARG A 138 10.57 6.75 -2.99
N ALA A 139 9.90 5.79 -3.65
CA ALA A 139 8.65 6.02 -4.35
C ALA A 139 7.53 6.49 -3.40
N VAL A 140 7.44 5.92 -2.20
CA VAL A 140 6.51 6.37 -1.14
C VAL A 140 6.77 7.82 -0.76
N ARG A 141 8.03 8.19 -0.48
CA ARG A 141 8.39 9.58 -0.15
C ARG A 141 8.01 10.55 -1.27
N TRP A 142 8.19 10.16 -2.53
CA TRP A 142 7.78 10.99 -3.66
C TRP A 142 6.26 11.13 -3.74
N ALA A 143 5.52 10.05 -3.58
CA ALA A 143 4.05 10.09 -3.58
C ALA A 143 3.50 11.03 -2.49
N LEU A 144 4.07 10.97 -1.27
CA LEU A 144 3.68 11.84 -0.15
C LEU A 144 4.08 13.30 -0.40
N ARG A 145 5.30 13.56 -0.91
CA ARG A 145 5.71 14.94 -1.27
C ARG A 145 4.84 15.53 -2.36
N ASP A 146 4.53 14.75 -3.40
CA ASP A 146 3.64 15.18 -4.48
C ASP A 146 2.21 15.45 -3.97
N LEU A 147 1.72 14.64 -3.01
CA LEU A 147 0.43 14.86 -2.35
C LEU A 147 0.43 16.15 -1.52
N LEU A 148 1.50 16.39 -0.78
CA LEU A 148 1.69 17.62 0.03
C LEU A 148 1.94 18.86 -0.81
N GLY A 149 2.19 18.73 -2.13
CA GLY A 149 2.56 19.83 -3.01
C GLY A 149 4.00 20.32 -2.80
N ILE A 150 4.87 19.49 -2.22
CA ILE A 150 6.27 19.83 -1.97
C ILE A 150 7.12 19.49 -3.21
N PRO A 151 7.82 20.47 -3.82
CA PRO A 151 8.65 20.23 -5.01
C PRO A 151 9.73 19.17 -4.72
N ARG A 152 10.03 18.35 -5.74
CA ARG A 152 11.16 17.42 -5.69
C ARG A 152 12.45 18.23 -5.78
N THR A 153 13.26 18.20 -4.72
CA THR A 153 14.56 18.84 -4.71
C THR A 153 15.59 17.84 -5.23
N THR A 154 16.18 18.10 -6.38
CA THR A 154 17.38 17.39 -6.84
C THR A 154 18.57 18.16 -6.29
N VAL A 155 19.34 17.55 -5.40
CA VAL A 155 20.63 18.11 -4.96
C VAL A 155 21.69 17.57 -5.92
N GLU A 156 22.12 18.40 -6.87
CA GLU A 156 23.36 18.13 -7.61
C GLU A 156 24.52 18.59 -6.73
N LEU A 157 25.38 17.65 -6.37
CA LEU A 157 26.70 17.97 -5.81
C LEU A 157 27.56 18.48 -6.99
N ILE A 158 27.84 19.76 -7.00
CA ILE A 158 28.83 20.39 -7.89
C ILE A 158 30.21 20.14 -7.29
#